data_1bbcfb6b290d1bdda1ccd24347d9c06b
#
_entry.id   1bbcfb6b290d1bdda1ccd24347d9c06b
#
_cell.length_a   1.000
_cell.length_b   1.000
_cell.length_c   1.000
_cell.angle_alpha   90.00
_cell.angle_beta   90.00
_cell.angle_gamma   90.00
#
_symmetry.space_group_name_H-M   'P 1'
#
loop_
_entity.id
_entity.type
_entity.pdbx_description
1 polymer ?
#
loop_
_entity_poly.entity_id
_entity_poly.type
_entity_poly.pdbx_seq_one_letter_code
_entity_poly.pdbx_strand_id
1 'polypeptide(L)'
;MLQRSTAAPTPTPSPERGGALSPALAAIARTLAPGVALSAAVAATAVLSAPVIARVFPIPAMVVALLLGIALNRLAARPAFQPGLAFCVKKLLRWAVALLGLRIALGDIVALGFGAAALVVVSMTVTVLSGFWFARFFSQNESFGALAGAATAVCGASATLATSTVVPSYYGKEADIAFVVVAVNALSTLAMVLYPPICALLGFDERLTGVMLGATIHDVAQVVGAGYAVSEPVGNTAVIVKLFRVFLLLPVVLAIGWWFTRKGVEHGAAKVPVPVFALVFLGLCIVNSLATAAPALVPLYGPAKAALVEASTWGLLIAIGALGLGTSVTAVARLGWRHVATVTATTAAILIVTTGGLLLIG
;
A
#
# COMPACT_ATOMS: atom_id res chain seq x y z
N MET A 1 46.09 5.82 67.87
CA MET A 1 44.80 6.43 67.46
C MET A 1 44.34 5.71 66.20
N LEU A 2 43.41 4.76 66.34
CA LEU A 2 42.85 3.95 65.28
C LEU A 2 41.51 4.60 64.84
N GLN A 3 41.44 5.15 63.62
CA GLN A 3 40.20 5.64 63.01
C GLN A 3 39.42 4.44 62.49
N ARG A 4 38.25 4.18 63.06
CA ARG A 4 37.26 3.25 62.53
C ARG A 4 36.56 3.91 61.31
N SER A 5 36.73 3.32 60.14
CA SER A 5 35.95 3.59 58.95
C SER A 5 34.56 2.95 59.11
N THR A 6 33.51 3.73 59.21
CA THR A 6 32.12 3.27 59.12
C THR A 6 31.70 3.20 57.65
N ALA A 7 31.64 1.97 57.14
CA ALA A 7 31.05 1.72 55.84
C ALA A 7 29.50 1.93 55.88
N ALA A 8 29.01 2.76 54.97
CA ALA A 8 27.56 2.98 54.75
C ALA A 8 26.91 1.70 54.17
N PRO A 9 25.67 1.36 54.58
CA PRO A 9 24.98 0.20 54.02
C PRO A 9 24.61 0.40 52.56
N THR A 10 24.96 -0.59 51.74
CA THR A 10 24.52 -0.70 50.33
C THR A 10 23.01 -0.76 50.23
N PRO A 11 22.36 0.03 49.35
CA PRO A 11 20.93 -0.06 49.15
C PRO A 11 20.57 -1.39 48.50
N THR A 12 19.70 -2.15 49.11
CA THR A 12 19.05 -3.33 48.55
C THR A 12 18.22 -2.95 47.35
N PRO A 13 18.34 -3.67 46.20
CA PRO A 13 17.46 -3.42 45.05
C PRO A 13 16.03 -3.83 45.44
N SER A 14 15.11 -2.87 45.32
CA SER A 14 13.68 -3.09 45.44
C SER A 14 13.19 -4.02 44.31
N PRO A 15 12.24 -4.95 44.59
CA PRO A 15 11.71 -5.84 43.57
C PRO A 15 11.02 -5.04 42.46
N GLU A 16 11.46 -5.29 41.24
CA GLU A 16 10.84 -4.72 40.03
C GLU A 16 9.35 -5.08 40.00
N ARG A 17 8.52 -4.06 39.98
CA ARG A 17 7.08 -4.20 39.73
C ARG A 17 6.89 -4.73 38.30
N GLY A 18 6.46 -5.96 38.19
CA GLY A 18 6.07 -6.58 36.94
C GLY A 18 4.96 -5.77 36.25
N GLY A 19 5.09 -5.59 34.92
CA GLY A 19 3.96 -5.41 34.02
C GLY A 19 3.50 -4.00 33.67
N ALA A 20 4.15 -2.93 34.14
CA ALA A 20 3.80 -1.58 33.64
C ALA A 20 4.57 -1.29 32.33
N LEU A 21 3.84 -1.04 31.24
CA LEU A 21 4.40 -0.48 30.01
C LEU A 21 5.29 0.72 30.36
N SER A 22 6.49 0.81 29.77
CA SER A 22 7.38 1.94 30.01
C SER A 22 6.60 3.26 29.74
N PRO A 23 6.85 4.34 30.51
CA PRO A 23 6.11 5.62 30.36
C PRO A 23 6.09 6.11 28.91
N ALA A 24 7.15 5.85 28.15
CA ALA A 24 7.25 6.19 26.72
C ALA A 24 6.25 5.39 25.87
N LEU A 25 6.10 4.08 26.10
CA LEU A 25 5.13 3.25 25.38
C LEU A 25 3.69 3.66 25.72
N ALA A 26 3.40 3.99 26.95
CA ALA A 26 2.09 4.49 27.38
C ALA A 26 1.75 5.85 26.72
N ALA A 27 2.72 6.75 26.59
CA ALA A 27 2.53 8.03 25.90
C ALA A 27 2.28 7.83 24.41
N ILE A 28 3.04 6.95 23.73
CA ILE A 28 2.82 6.60 22.32
C ILE A 28 1.44 5.97 22.13
N ALA A 29 1.05 5.03 22.98
CA ALA A 29 -0.27 4.40 22.94
C ALA A 29 -1.40 5.43 23.07
N ARG A 30 -1.30 6.39 24.00
CA ARG A 30 -2.29 7.47 24.16
C ARG A 30 -2.41 8.37 22.94
N THR A 31 -1.30 8.67 22.26
CA THR A 31 -1.30 9.51 21.05
C THR A 31 -1.91 8.78 19.84
N LEU A 32 -1.73 7.47 19.73
CA LEU A 32 -2.24 6.69 18.60
C LEU A 32 -3.69 6.24 18.81
N ALA A 33 -4.08 6.02 20.06
CA ALA A 33 -5.37 5.41 20.43
C ALA A 33 -6.59 6.08 19.77
N PRO A 34 -6.75 7.42 19.73
CA PRO A 34 -7.94 8.04 19.17
C PRO A 34 -8.14 7.69 17.68
N GLY A 35 -7.08 7.83 16.87
CA GLY A 35 -7.16 7.55 15.43
C GLY A 35 -7.33 6.05 15.13
N VAL A 36 -6.66 5.18 15.89
CA VAL A 36 -6.82 3.72 15.77
C VAL A 36 -8.23 3.31 16.15
N ALA A 37 -8.76 3.83 17.27
CA ALA A 37 -10.13 3.53 17.72
C ALA A 37 -11.18 3.99 16.72
N LEU A 38 -11.02 5.19 16.14
CA LEU A 38 -11.93 5.69 15.09
C LEU A 38 -11.90 4.78 13.85
N SER A 39 -10.71 4.36 13.41
CA SER A 39 -10.55 3.46 12.28
C SER A 39 -11.15 2.08 12.56
N ALA A 40 -10.95 1.55 13.75
CA ALA A 40 -11.54 0.29 14.19
C ALA A 40 -13.07 0.37 14.28
N ALA A 41 -13.62 1.50 14.75
CA ALA A 41 -15.08 1.73 14.77
C ALA A 41 -15.66 1.76 13.36
N VAL A 42 -14.99 2.42 12.40
CA VAL A 42 -15.40 2.40 10.98
C VAL A 42 -15.36 0.99 10.42
N ALA A 43 -14.29 0.23 10.69
CA ALA A 43 -14.17 -1.16 10.23
C ALA A 43 -15.26 -2.05 10.83
N ALA A 44 -15.53 -1.95 12.13
CA ALA A 44 -16.57 -2.71 12.80
C ALA A 44 -17.97 -2.37 12.25
N THR A 45 -18.26 -1.08 12.06
CA THR A 45 -19.53 -0.63 11.46
C THR A 45 -19.67 -1.17 10.03
N ALA A 46 -18.60 -1.18 9.25
CA ALA A 46 -18.61 -1.73 7.90
C ALA A 46 -18.92 -3.24 7.89
N VAL A 47 -18.31 -4.02 8.79
CA VAL A 47 -18.56 -5.45 8.91
C VAL A 47 -20.01 -5.72 9.33
N LEU A 48 -20.52 -4.97 10.30
CA LEU A 48 -21.90 -5.13 10.80
C LEU A 48 -22.95 -4.70 9.76
N SER A 49 -22.67 -3.67 8.97
CA SER A 49 -23.59 -3.15 7.97
C SER A 49 -23.51 -3.88 6.62
N ALA A 50 -22.39 -4.51 6.29
CA ALA A 50 -22.17 -5.20 5.02
C ALA A 50 -23.27 -6.24 4.70
N PRO A 51 -23.73 -7.13 5.61
CA PRO A 51 -24.80 -8.09 5.31
C PRO A 51 -26.14 -7.44 4.98
N VAL A 52 -26.43 -6.27 5.56
CA VAL A 52 -27.68 -5.52 5.30
C VAL A 52 -27.58 -4.82 3.96
N ILE A 53 -26.46 -4.18 3.68
CA ILE A 53 -26.18 -3.48 2.40
C ILE A 53 -26.16 -4.48 1.25
N ALA A 54 -25.58 -5.66 1.45
CA ALA A 54 -25.47 -6.71 0.43
C ALA A 54 -26.83 -7.24 -0.07
N ARG A 55 -27.93 -7.03 0.69
CA ARG A 55 -29.28 -7.38 0.24
C ARG A 55 -29.78 -6.50 -0.90
N VAL A 56 -29.25 -5.27 -1.02
CA VAL A 56 -29.65 -4.29 -2.05
C VAL A 56 -28.53 -4.12 -3.07
N PHE A 57 -27.30 -3.99 -2.58
CA PHE A 57 -26.09 -3.87 -3.40
C PHE A 57 -25.01 -4.81 -2.83
N PRO A 58 -24.49 -5.75 -3.62
CA PRO A 58 -23.46 -6.69 -3.19
C PRO A 58 -22.08 -5.99 -3.03
N ILE A 59 -22.00 -5.10 -2.02
CA ILE A 59 -20.78 -4.32 -1.73
C ILE A 59 -20.06 -4.96 -0.55
N PRO A 60 -18.78 -5.37 -0.71
CA PRO A 60 -17.99 -5.96 0.36
C PRO A 60 -17.68 -4.99 1.49
N ALA A 61 -17.45 -5.54 2.70
CA ALA A 61 -17.15 -4.75 3.90
C ALA A 61 -15.95 -3.79 3.72
N MET A 62 -14.94 -4.16 2.94
CA MET A 62 -13.77 -3.29 2.68
C MET A 62 -14.14 -2.01 1.93
N VAL A 63 -15.04 -2.11 0.94
CA VAL A 63 -15.53 -0.93 0.21
C VAL A 63 -16.43 -0.08 1.11
N VAL A 64 -17.28 -0.72 1.91
CA VAL A 64 -18.12 -0.01 2.91
C VAL A 64 -17.24 0.74 3.90
N ALA A 65 -16.15 0.13 4.42
CA ALA A 65 -15.20 0.77 5.32
C ALA A 65 -14.54 2.00 4.67
N LEU A 66 -14.14 1.89 3.40
CA LEU A 66 -13.57 3.01 2.65
C LEU A 66 -14.57 4.17 2.52
N LEU A 67 -15.78 3.88 2.05
CA LEU A 67 -16.82 4.89 1.80
C LEU A 67 -17.27 5.57 3.10
N LEU A 68 -17.49 4.80 4.17
CA LEU A 68 -17.76 5.34 5.51
C LEU A 68 -16.62 6.23 6.00
N GLY A 69 -15.37 5.79 5.79
CA GLY A 69 -14.20 6.59 6.12
C GLY A 69 -14.19 7.93 5.38
N ILE A 70 -14.42 7.94 4.07
CA ILE A 70 -14.50 9.16 3.25
C ILE A 70 -15.63 10.08 3.75
N ALA A 71 -16.79 9.52 4.05
CA ALA A 71 -17.93 10.30 4.56
C ALA A 71 -17.62 10.97 5.91
N LEU A 72 -16.83 10.31 6.75
CA LEU A 72 -16.39 10.81 8.07
C LEU A 72 -15.07 11.60 8.04
N ASN A 73 -14.51 11.92 6.87
CA ASN A 73 -13.24 12.64 6.72
C ASN A 73 -13.20 13.96 7.51
N ARG A 74 -14.30 14.72 7.55
CA ARG A 74 -14.37 15.98 8.33
C ARG A 74 -14.14 15.77 9.83
N LEU A 75 -14.63 14.67 10.40
CA LEU A 75 -14.38 14.30 11.80
C LEU A 75 -12.91 13.93 12.00
N ALA A 76 -12.37 13.15 11.06
CA ALA A 76 -10.99 12.66 11.07
C ALA A 76 -9.94 13.78 10.88
N ALA A 77 -10.32 14.93 10.32
CA ALA A 77 -9.44 16.08 10.13
C ALA A 77 -8.92 16.72 11.45
N ARG A 78 -9.51 16.37 12.61
CA ARG A 78 -9.05 16.85 13.91
C ARG A 78 -7.64 16.33 14.22
N PRO A 79 -6.71 17.20 14.73
CA PRO A 79 -5.32 16.82 14.99
C PRO A 79 -5.15 15.58 15.89
N ALA A 80 -6.07 15.37 16.82
CA ALA A 80 -6.04 14.22 17.75
C ALA A 80 -6.11 12.85 17.05
N PHE A 81 -6.72 12.75 15.87
CA PHE A 81 -6.87 11.48 15.15
C PHE A 81 -5.71 11.20 14.20
N GLN A 82 -5.02 12.24 13.71
CA GLN A 82 -4.03 12.13 12.65
C GLN A 82 -2.88 11.14 12.93
N PRO A 83 -2.26 11.11 14.14
CA PRO A 83 -1.19 10.15 14.42
C PRO A 83 -1.64 8.70 14.31
N GLY A 84 -2.82 8.37 14.84
CA GLY A 84 -3.40 7.03 14.78
C GLY A 84 -3.78 6.60 13.36
N LEU A 85 -4.37 7.51 12.56
CA LEU A 85 -4.67 7.26 11.15
C LEU A 85 -3.40 7.00 10.35
N ALA A 86 -2.35 7.83 10.54
CA ALA A 86 -1.06 7.62 9.90
C ALA A 86 -0.41 6.29 10.29
N PHE A 87 -0.54 5.86 11.54
CA PHE A 87 -0.09 4.55 11.99
C PHE A 87 -0.83 3.42 11.27
N CYS A 88 -2.17 3.48 11.18
CA CYS A 88 -2.98 2.47 10.51
C CYS A 88 -2.61 2.34 9.02
N VAL A 89 -2.49 3.45 8.30
CA VAL A 89 -2.17 3.45 6.87
C VAL A 89 -0.71 3.08 6.59
N LYS A 90 0.25 3.47 7.46
CA LYS A 90 1.68 3.27 7.18
C LYS A 90 2.27 2.00 7.81
N LYS A 91 1.85 1.63 9.02
CA LYS A 91 2.42 0.49 9.74
C LYS A 91 1.47 -0.71 9.79
N LEU A 92 0.24 -0.53 10.28
CA LEU A 92 -0.72 -1.62 10.41
C LEU A 92 -1.01 -2.27 9.04
N LEU A 93 -1.25 -1.46 8.00
CA LEU A 93 -1.45 -1.96 6.64
C LEU A 93 -0.30 -2.85 6.16
N ARG A 94 0.94 -2.41 6.33
CA ARG A 94 2.11 -3.17 5.85
C ARG A 94 2.22 -4.53 6.52
N TRP A 95 1.99 -4.60 7.83
CA TRP A 95 2.01 -5.87 8.56
C TRP A 95 0.81 -6.75 8.22
N ALA A 96 -0.38 -6.16 8.06
CA ALA A 96 -1.56 -6.90 7.61
C ALA A 96 -1.36 -7.51 6.21
N VAL A 97 -0.77 -6.75 5.27
CA VAL A 97 -0.41 -7.27 3.93
C VAL A 97 0.69 -8.35 4.02
N ALA A 98 1.68 -8.18 4.89
CA ALA A 98 2.70 -9.22 5.09
C ALA A 98 2.07 -10.56 5.54
N LEU A 99 1.11 -10.52 6.45
CA LEU A 99 0.39 -11.70 6.93
C LEU A 99 -0.47 -12.38 5.85
N LEU A 100 -0.87 -11.68 4.79
CA LEU A 100 -1.55 -12.32 3.65
C LEU A 100 -0.71 -13.41 2.99
N GLY A 101 0.62 -13.38 3.14
CA GLY A 101 1.49 -14.46 2.68
C GLY A 101 1.11 -15.84 3.23
N LEU A 102 0.44 -15.90 4.38
CA LEU A 102 -0.08 -17.16 4.93
C LEU A 102 -1.31 -17.72 4.18
N ARG A 103 -1.96 -16.92 3.32
CA ARG A 103 -3.08 -17.38 2.46
C ARG A 103 -2.60 -17.91 1.12
N ILE A 104 -1.42 -17.52 0.68
CA ILE A 104 -0.90 -17.71 -0.66
C ILE A 104 0.16 -18.80 -0.65
N ALA A 105 0.07 -19.75 -1.58
CA ALA A 105 1.10 -20.74 -1.81
C ALA A 105 2.10 -20.26 -2.86
N LEU A 106 3.34 -20.77 -2.83
CA LEU A 106 4.31 -20.49 -3.88
C LEU A 106 3.82 -20.93 -5.28
N GLY A 107 3.01 -22.00 -5.32
CA GLY A 107 2.37 -22.46 -6.55
C GLY A 107 1.50 -21.39 -7.20
N ASP A 108 0.78 -20.59 -6.42
CA ASP A 108 -0.08 -19.51 -6.93
C ASP A 108 0.76 -18.40 -7.60
N ILE A 109 1.97 -18.13 -7.06
CA ILE A 109 2.91 -17.17 -7.65
C ILE A 109 3.45 -17.70 -8.99
N VAL A 110 3.81 -18.97 -9.04
CA VAL A 110 4.31 -19.62 -10.27
C VAL A 110 3.18 -19.73 -11.31
N ALA A 111 1.96 -20.01 -10.88
CA ALA A 111 0.78 -20.13 -11.75
C ALA A 111 0.40 -18.81 -12.45
N LEU A 112 0.87 -17.66 -11.95
CA LEU A 112 0.70 -16.39 -12.67
C LEU A 112 1.32 -16.44 -14.07
N GLY A 113 2.42 -17.18 -14.21
CA GLY A 113 3.10 -17.42 -15.47
C GLY A 113 3.94 -16.25 -15.95
N PHE A 114 4.84 -16.56 -16.89
CA PHE A 114 5.76 -15.58 -17.47
C PHE A 114 5.03 -14.47 -18.26
N GLY A 115 3.92 -14.80 -18.94
CA GLY A 115 3.15 -13.84 -19.74
C GLY A 115 2.61 -12.68 -18.91
N ALA A 116 2.00 -12.96 -17.74
CA ALA A 116 1.52 -11.93 -16.83
C ALA A 116 2.67 -11.08 -16.26
N ALA A 117 3.78 -11.72 -15.86
CA ALA A 117 4.95 -11.00 -15.37
C ALA A 117 5.56 -10.07 -16.43
N ALA A 118 5.70 -10.57 -17.68
CA ALA A 118 6.17 -9.76 -18.80
C ALA A 118 5.24 -8.58 -19.10
N LEU A 119 3.92 -8.81 -19.12
CA LEU A 119 2.94 -7.75 -19.31
C LEU A 119 3.06 -6.68 -18.23
N VAL A 120 3.23 -7.05 -16.97
CA VAL A 120 3.43 -6.10 -15.87
C VAL A 120 4.69 -5.26 -16.08
N VAL A 121 5.82 -5.88 -16.45
CA VAL A 121 7.08 -5.17 -16.73
C VAL A 121 6.93 -4.20 -17.90
N VAL A 122 6.29 -4.65 -18.99
CA VAL A 122 6.02 -3.79 -20.17
C VAL A 122 5.10 -2.63 -19.78
N SER A 123 4.00 -2.91 -19.07
CA SER A 123 3.06 -1.87 -18.63
C SER A 123 3.74 -0.84 -17.73
N MET A 124 4.59 -1.28 -16.79
CA MET A 124 5.37 -0.39 -15.92
C MET A 124 6.33 0.49 -16.74
N THR A 125 7.06 -0.11 -17.67
CA THR A 125 8.02 0.61 -18.54
C THR A 125 7.32 1.66 -19.38
N VAL A 126 6.24 1.29 -20.06
CA VAL A 126 5.43 2.23 -20.85
C VAL A 126 4.87 3.34 -19.97
N THR A 127 4.44 3.01 -18.74
CA THR A 127 3.91 4.00 -17.80
C THR A 127 4.97 5.01 -17.37
N VAL A 128 6.19 4.57 -17.05
CA VAL A 128 7.30 5.48 -16.70
C VAL A 128 7.60 6.40 -17.89
N LEU A 129 7.72 5.85 -19.10
CA LEU A 129 7.98 6.63 -20.31
C LEU A 129 6.84 7.60 -20.63
N SER A 130 5.59 7.18 -20.44
CA SER A 130 4.42 8.04 -20.62
C SER A 130 4.42 9.22 -19.64
N GLY A 131 4.93 9.03 -18.41
CA GLY A 131 5.10 10.11 -17.45
C GLY A 131 6.01 11.22 -18.00
N PHE A 132 7.16 10.87 -18.59
CA PHE A 132 8.05 11.85 -19.26
C PHE A 132 7.36 12.51 -20.46
N TRP A 133 6.68 11.72 -21.28
CA TRP A 133 6.02 12.22 -22.48
C TRP A 133 4.87 13.17 -22.15
N PHE A 134 3.97 12.80 -21.25
CA PHE A 134 2.85 13.65 -20.85
C PHE A 134 3.29 14.90 -20.09
N ALA A 135 4.33 14.80 -19.23
CA ALA A 135 4.89 15.99 -18.60
C ALA A 135 5.37 17.01 -19.65
N ARG A 136 6.10 16.53 -20.66
CA ARG A 136 6.54 17.40 -21.76
C ARG A 136 5.35 17.96 -22.57
N PHE A 137 4.35 17.12 -22.85
CA PHE A 137 3.15 17.54 -23.61
C PHE A 137 2.35 18.62 -22.86
N PHE A 138 2.20 18.50 -21.54
CA PHE A 138 1.53 19.50 -20.72
C PHE A 138 2.44 20.62 -20.21
N SER A 139 3.64 20.79 -20.79
CA SER A 139 4.61 21.83 -20.44
C SER A 139 5.05 21.79 -18.97
N GLN A 140 5.21 20.58 -18.42
CA GLN A 140 5.83 20.31 -17.13
C GLN A 140 7.30 19.91 -17.32
N ASN A 141 8.09 19.97 -16.24
CA ASN A 141 9.48 19.54 -16.29
C ASN A 141 9.60 17.99 -16.30
N GLU A 142 10.72 17.49 -16.82
CA GLU A 142 10.99 16.04 -16.88
C GLU A 142 11.05 15.39 -15.50
N SER A 143 11.49 16.11 -14.48
CA SER A 143 11.54 15.61 -13.10
C SER A 143 10.15 15.32 -12.55
N PHE A 144 9.17 16.20 -12.84
CA PHE A 144 7.77 15.95 -12.53
C PHE A 144 7.24 14.71 -13.27
N GLY A 145 7.58 14.58 -14.56
CA GLY A 145 7.24 13.40 -15.37
C GLY A 145 7.78 12.10 -14.79
N ALA A 146 9.03 12.11 -14.30
CA ALA A 146 9.64 10.98 -13.64
C ALA A 146 8.91 10.63 -12.33
N LEU A 147 8.55 11.63 -11.52
CA LEU A 147 7.78 11.42 -10.27
C LEU A 147 6.41 10.83 -10.57
N ALA A 148 5.65 11.40 -11.51
CA ALA A 148 4.33 10.93 -11.90
C ALA A 148 4.38 9.52 -12.51
N GLY A 149 5.32 9.28 -13.43
CA GLY A 149 5.52 7.99 -14.09
C GLY A 149 5.88 6.87 -13.11
N ALA A 150 6.86 7.09 -12.23
CA ALA A 150 7.26 6.13 -11.22
C ALA A 150 6.16 5.87 -10.19
N ALA A 151 5.47 6.93 -9.74
CA ALA A 151 4.36 6.80 -8.80
C ALA A 151 3.25 5.90 -9.36
N THR A 152 2.83 6.15 -10.59
CA THR A 152 1.78 5.38 -11.28
C THR A 152 2.24 3.96 -11.61
N ALA A 153 3.49 3.80 -12.07
CA ALA A 153 4.03 2.51 -12.48
C ALA A 153 4.26 1.54 -11.31
N VAL A 154 4.56 2.01 -10.10
CA VAL A 154 5.00 1.11 -9.02
C VAL A 154 4.02 1.08 -7.84
N CYS A 155 4.15 2.00 -6.89
CA CYS A 155 3.40 1.94 -5.62
C CYS A 155 3.02 3.32 -5.04
N GLY A 156 2.70 4.28 -5.91
CA GLY A 156 2.21 5.58 -5.48
C GLY A 156 3.22 6.37 -4.65
N ALA A 157 2.86 6.70 -3.44
CA ALA A 157 3.63 7.56 -2.55
C ALA A 157 5.07 7.08 -2.31
N SER A 158 5.30 5.78 -2.11
CA SER A 158 6.65 5.24 -1.85
C SER A 158 7.55 5.40 -3.07
N ALA A 159 7.01 5.18 -4.27
CA ALA A 159 7.74 5.38 -5.52
C ALA A 159 8.05 6.86 -5.77
N THR A 160 7.10 7.76 -5.48
CA THR A 160 7.32 9.22 -5.55
C THR A 160 8.48 9.65 -4.67
N LEU A 161 8.48 9.23 -3.39
CA LEU A 161 9.53 9.58 -2.43
C LEU A 161 10.90 8.98 -2.82
N ALA A 162 10.93 7.74 -3.28
CA ALA A 162 12.17 7.13 -3.73
C ALA A 162 12.72 7.83 -4.98
N THR A 163 11.87 8.09 -5.97
CA THR A 163 12.25 8.78 -7.21
C THR A 163 12.70 10.22 -6.94
N SER A 164 12.12 10.90 -5.95
CA SER A 164 12.52 12.26 -5.58
C SER A 164 13.99 12.37 -5.16
N THR A 165 14.60 11.28 -4.71
CA THR A 165 16.03 11.28 -4.31
C THR A 165 16.99 11.26 -5.51
N VAL A 166 16.54 10.84 -6.67
CA VAL A 166 17.35 10.67 -7.89
C VAL A 166 17.02 11.65 -9.01
N VAL A 167 15.94 12.41 -8.89
CA VAL A 167 15.64 13.50 -9.83
C VAL A 167 16.32 14.80 -9.37
N PRO A 168 16.72 15.67 -10.32
CA PRO A 168 17.33 16.97 -10.01
C PRO A 168 16.51 17.80 -9.03
N SER A 169 17.19 18.70 -8.30
CA SER A 169 16.52 19.73 -7.52
C SER A 169 16.05 20.87 -8.46
N TYR A 170 14.82 21.31 -8.28
CA TYR A 170 14.23 22.41 -9.02
C TYR A 170 13.25 23.18 -8.13
N TYR A 171 12.91 24.40 -8.54
CA TYR A 171 11.94 25.22 -7.81
C TYR A 171 10.56 24.56 -7.82
N GLY A 172 9.96 24.37 -6.65
CA GLY A 172 8.65 23.74 -6.49
C GLY A 172 8.67 22.21 -6.34
N LYS A 173 9.84 21.55 -6.32
CA LYS A 173 9.98 20.09 -6.21
C LYS A 173 9.18 19.49 -5.04
N GLU A 174 9.24 20.10 -3.86
CA GLU A 174 8.51 19.62 -2.67
C GLU A 174 6.99 19.69 -2.86
N ALA A 175 6.51 20.76 -3.51
CA ALA A 175 5.10 20.90 -3.84
C ALA A 175 4.66 19.83 -4.85
N ASP A 176 5.48 19.54 -5.87
CA ASP A 176 5.22 18.51 -6.86
C ASP A 176 5.22 17.11 -6.25
N ILE A 177 6.15 16.81 -5.34
CA ILE A 177 6.16 15.54 -4.58
C ILE A 177 4.85 15.39 -3.80
N ALA A 178 4.47 16.41 -3.04
CA ALA A 178 3.23 16.39 -2.26
C ALA A 178 2.01 16.23 -3.17
N PHE A 179 1.99 16.94 -4.30
CA PHE A 179 0.96 16.84 -5.32
C PHE A 179 0.81 15.41 -5.86
N VAL A 180 1.91 14.81 -6.37
CA VAL A 180 1.89 13.47 -6.96
C VAL A 180 1.39 12.45 -5.95
N VAL A 181 1.85 12.52 -4.68
CA VAL A 181 1.39 11.62 -3.62
C VAL A 181 -0.13 11.72 -3.41
N VAL A 182 -0.68 12.93 -3.36
CA VAL A 182 -2.13 13.14 -3.18
C VAL A 182 -2.90 12.68 -4.41
N ALA A 183 -2.45 13.04 -5.61
CA ALA A 183 -3.13 12.73 -6.87
C ALA A 183 -3.19 11.22 -7.14
N VAL A 184 -2.06 10.51 -7.01
CA VAL A 184 -2.05 9.05 -7.22
C VAL A 184 -2.87 8.31 -6.16
N ASN A 185 -2.92 8.80 -4.91
CA ASN A 185 -3.76 8.20 -3.89
C ASN A 185 -5.25 8.38 -4.21
N ALA A 186 -5.65 9.57 -4.67
CA ALA A 186 -7.01 9.86 -5.07
C ALA A 186 -7.45 9.02 -6.29
N LEU A 187 -6.61 8.95 -7.34
CA LEU A 187 -6.89 8.12 -8.52
C LEU A 187 -6.93 6.64 -8.16
N SER A 188 -6.06 6.20 -7.26
CA SER A 188 -6.05 4.81 -6.77
C SER A 188 -7.32 4.47 -5.98
N THR A 189 -7.85 5.41 -5.18
CA THR A 189 -9.14 5.25 -4.49
C THR A 189 -10.30 5.15 -5.49
N LEU A 190 -10.28 5.97 -6.53
CA LEU A 190 -11.26 5.91 -7.60
C LEU A 190 -11.18 4.57 -8.35
N ALA A 191 -9.96 4.14 -8.69
CA ALA A 191 -9.69 2.87 -9.34
C ALA A 191 -10.17 1.66 -8.51
N MET A 192 -10.00 1.69 -7.18
CA MET A 192 -10.49 0.66 -6.27
C MET A 192 -12.00 0.40 -6.42
N VAL A 193 -12.78 1.46 -6.69
CA VAL A 193 -14.24 1.37 -6.82
C VAL A 193 -14.66 1.06 -8.26
N LEU A 194 -13.97 1.63 -9.25
CA LEU A 194 -14.39 1.55 -10.66
C LEU A 194 -13.83 0.34 -11.41
N TYR A 195 -12.63 -0.13 -11.08
CA TYR A 195 -12.00 -1.18 -11.88
C TYR A 195 -12.63 -2.56 -11.73
N PRO A 196 -13.11 -3.01 -10.56
CA PRO A 196 -13.82 -4.29 -10.47
C PRO A 196 -15.06 -4.38 -11.38
N PRO A 197 -15.98 -3.38 -11.41
CA PRO A 197 -17.07 -3.37 -12.39
C PRO A 197 -16.58 -3.35 -13.86
N ILE A 198 -15.50 -2.64 -14.16
CA ILE A 198 -14.92 -2.62 -15.52
C ILE A 198 -14.41 -4.02 -15.91
N CYS A 199 -13.73 -4.75 -15.01
CA CYS A 199 -13.33 -6.13 -15.27
C CYS A 199 -14.52 -7.03 -15.58
N ALA A 200 -15.60 -6.90 -14.81
CA ALA A 200 -16.84 -7.66 -15.05
C ALA A 200 -17.47 -7.32 -16.41
N LEU A 201 -17.51 -6.05 -16.82
CA LEU A 201 -18.00 -5.63 -18.13
C LEU A 201 -17.14 -6.14 -19.29
N LEU A 202 -15.82 -6.30 -19.07
CA LEU A 202 -14.88 -6.86 -20.05
C LEU A 202 -14.94 -8.40 -20.11
N GLY A 203 -15.70 -9.04 -19.23
CA GLY A 203 -15.80 -10.51 -19.16
C GLY A 203 -14.53 -11.19 -18.65
N PHE A 204 -13.70 -10.48 -17.88
CA PHE A 204 -12.48 -11.04 -17.31
C PHE A 204 -12.82 -12.09 -16.24
N ASP A 205 -12.14 -13.23 -16.30
CA ASP A 205 -12.16 -14.23 -15.25
C ASP A 205 -11.47 -13.73 -13.96
N GLU A 206 -11.47 -14.53 -12.90
CA GLU A 206 -10.85 -14.18 -11.62
C GLU A 206 -9.35 -13.91 -11.75
N ARG A 207 -8.64 -14.67 -12.59
CA ARG A 207 -7.19 -14.51 -12.79
C ARG A 207 -6.89 -13.20 -13.52
N LEU A 208 -7.54 -12.94 -14.66
CA LEU A 208 -7.34 -11.71 -15.44
C LEU A 208 -7.75 -10.48 -14.63
N THR A 209 -8.87 -10.56 -13.87
CA THR A 209 -9.29 -9.51 -12.95
C THR A 209 -8.24 -9.23 -11.90
N GLY A 210 -7.69 -10.26 -11.25
CA GLY A 210 -6.62 -10.10 -10.27
C GLY A 210 -5.38 -9.46 -10.86
N VAL A 211 -4.94 -9.90 -12.05
CA VAL A 211 -3.79 -9.31 -12.76
C VAL A 211 -4.07 -7.85 -13.10
N MET A 212 -5.23 -7.52 -13.65
CA MET A 212 -5.60 -6.14 -13.98
C MET A 212 -5.56 -5.23 -12.76
N LEU A 213 -6.23 -5.62 -11.66
CA LEU A 213 -6.26 -4.82 -10.44
C LEU A 213 -4.87 -4.61 -9.83
N GLY A 214 -4.07 -5.68 -9.74
CA GLY A 214 -2.70 -5.62 -9.22
C GLY A 214 -1.75 -4.80 -10.10
N ALA A 215 -1.92 -4.87 -11.42
CA ALA A 215 -1.07 -4.18 -12.39
C ALA A 215 -1.43 -2.71 -12.58
N THR A 216 -2.67 -2.29 -12.31
CA THR A 216 -3.14 -0.93 -12.64
C THR A 216 -3.38 -0.04 -11.44
N ILE A 217 -3.91 -0.54 -10.33
CA ILE A 217 -4.13 0.25 -9.11
C ILE A 217 -2.79 0.63 -8.48
N HIS A 218 -2.64 1.89 -8.02
CA HIS A 218 -1.34 2.42 -7.64
C HIS A 218 -0.90 2.02 -6.24
N ASP A 219 -1.79 2.01 -5.26
CA ASP A 219 -1.45 1.72 -3.85
C ASP A 219 -1.86 0.30 -3.43
N VAL A 220 -1.08 -0.30 -2.52
CA VAL A 220 -1.29 -1.66 -2.04
C VAL A 220 -2.61 -1.80 -1.30
N ALA A 221 -3.01 -0.79 -0.50
CA ALA A 221 -4.26 -0.85 0.26
C ALA A 221 -5.48 -0.94 -0.66
N GLN A 222 -5.50 -0.12 -1.70
CA GLN A 222 -6.58 -0.11 -2.68
C GLN A 222 -6.58 -1.39 -3.54
N VAL A 223 -5.42 -1.95 -3.86
CA VAL A 223 -5.34 -3.27 -4.54
C VAL A 223 -5.97 -4.36 -3.68
N VAL A 224 -5.60 -4.42 -2.41
CA VAL A 224 -6.20 -5.37 -1.46
C VAL A 224 -7.70 -5.15 -1.36
N GLY A 225 -8.13 -3.90 -1.17
CA GLY A 225 -9.55 -3.55 -1.10
C GLY A 225 -10.33 -3.94 -2.35
N ALA A 226 -9.82 -3.63 -3.54
CA ALA A 226 -10.45 -3.97 -4.82
C ALA A 226 -10.49 -5.48 -5.05
N GLY A 227 -9.35 -6.16 -4.84
CA GLY A 227 -9.23 -7.60 -5.12
C GLY A 227 -10.12 -8.46 -4.23
N TYR A 228 -10.01 -8.29 -2.91
CA TYR A 228 -10.85 -9.05 -1.97
C TYR A 228 -12.31 -8.59 -1.95
N ALA A 229 -12.63 -7.45 -2.58
CA ALA A 229 -14.00 -7.06 -2.85
C ALA A 229 -14.66 -7.92 -3.93
N VAL A 230 -13.90 -8.51 -4.83
CA VAL A 230 -14.42 -9.40 -5.88
C VAL A 230 -14.49 -10.83 -5.35
N SER A 231 -13.34 -11.41 -4.99
CA SER A 231 -13.23 -12.75 -4.40
C SER A 231 -11.86 -12.96 -3.76
N GLU A 232 -11.70 -14.02 -2.97
CA GLU A 232 -10.40 -14.36 -2.37
C GLU A 232 -9.33 -14.70 -3.44
N PRO A 233 -9.60 -15.51 -4.49
CA PRO A 233 -8.64 -15.76 -5.56
C PRO A 233 -8.21 -14.49 -6.28
N VAL A 234 -9.13 -13.55 -6.57
CA VAL A 234 -8.84 -12.27 -7.19
C VAL A 234 -7.94 -11.43 -6.27
N GLY A 235 -8.26 -11.38 -4.97
CA GLY A 235 -7.46 -10.67 -3.98
C GLY A 235 -6.03 -11.19 -3.89
N ASN A 236 -5.86 -12.51 -3.82
CA ASN A 236 -4.55 -13.17 -3.78
C ASN A 236 -3.72 -12.84 -5.02
N THR A 237 -4.29 -13.01 -6.20
CA THR A 237 -3.64 -12.70 -7.49
C THR A 237 -3.26 -11.22 -7.57
N ALA A 238 -4.16 -10.32 -7.21
CA ALA A 238 -3.91 -8.87 -7.24
C ALA A 238 -2.76 -8.46 -6.31
N VAL A 239 -2.71 -9.05 -5.10
CA VAL A 239 -1.63 -8.80 -4.14
C VAL A 239 -0.28 -9.32 -4.66
N ILE A 240 -0.22 -10.53 -5.23
CA ILE A 240 1.00 -11.09 -5.82
C ILE A 240 1.54 -10.14 -6.91
N VAL A 241 0.69 -9.77 -7.86
CA VAL A 241 1.06 -8.86 -8.96
C VAL A 241 1.53 -7.52 -8.42
N LYS A 242 0.82 -6.95 -7.44
CA LYS A 242 1.20 -5.68 -6.83
C LYS A 242 2.54 -5.76 -6.11
N LEU A 243 2.80 -6.81 -5.36
CA LEU A 243 4.08 -6.98 -4.67
C LEU A 243 5.22 -7.19 -5.65
N PHE A 244 5.01 -7.90 -6.76
CA PHE A 244 5.98 -8.00 -7.85
C PHE A 244 6.38 -6.60 -8.38
N ARG A 245 5.40 -5.68 -8.61
CA ARG A 245 5.70 -4.29 -8.97
C ARG A 245 6.51 -3.57 -7.89
N VAL A 246 6.19 -3.79 -6.61
CA VAL A 246 6.92 -3.18 -5.49
C VAL A 246 8.38 -3.64 -5.45
N PHE A 247 8.68 -4.92 -5.77
CA PHE A 247 10.05 -5.39 -5.89
C PHE A 247 10.81 -4.71 -7.04
N LEU A 248 10.11 -4.32 -8.09
CA LEU A 248 10.70 -3.59 -9.21
C LEU A 248 10.95 -2.10 -8.92
N LEU A 249 10.62 -1.60 -7.73
CA LEU A 249 10.88 -0.20 -7.34
C LEU A 249 12.35 0.17 -7.48
N LEU A 250 13.25 -0.67 -6.98
CA LEU A 250 14.69 -0.41 -7.04
C LEU A 250 15.21 -0.28 -8.48
N PRO A 251 15.01 -1.24 -9.39
CA PRO A 251 15.45 -1.10 -10.76
C PRO A 251 14.83 0.11 -11.49
N VAL A 252 13.56 0.44 -11.23
CA VAL A 252 12.90 1.62 -11.82
C VAL A 252 13.58 2.92 -11.36
N VAL A 253 13.83 3.07 -10.05
CA VAL A 253 14.48 4.27 -9.49
C VAL A 253 15.92 4.39 -10.00
N LEU A 254 16.66 3.29 -10.08
CA LEU A 254 18.02 3.29 -10.63
C LEU A 254 18.04 3.65 -12.11
N ALA A 255 17.09 3.17 -12.92
CA ALA A 255 16.98 3.50 -14.32
C ALA A 255 16.67 5.00 -14.52
N ILE A 256 15.77 5.57 -13.71
CA ILE A 256 15.48 7.01 -13.73
C ILE A 256 16.71 7.82 -13.30
N GLY A 257 17.39 7.42 -12.23
CA GLY A 257 18.63 8.08 -11.79
C GLY A 257 19.70 8.06 -12.88
N TRP A 258 19.94 6.91 -13.50
CA TRP A 258 20.87 6.78 -14.62
C TRP A 258 20.51 7.68 -15.83
N TRP A 259 19.22 7.82 -16.15
CA TRP A 259 18.73 8.72 -17.16
C TRP A 259 19.16 10.17 -16.90
N PHE A 260 18.99 10.67 -15.67
CA PHE A 260 19.38 12.03 -15.30
C PHE A 260 20.88 12.20 -15.21
N THR A 261 21.65 11.19 -14.73
CA THR A 261 23.13 11.23 -14.73
C THR A 261 23.68 11.40 -16.14
N ARG A 262 23.14 10.67 -17.12
CA ARG A 262 23.55 10.81 -18.54
C ARG A 262 23.32 12.22 -19.10
N LYS A 263 22.38 12.97 -18.56
CA LYS A 263 22.14 14.36 -18.91
C LYS A 263 23.05 15.37 -18.18
N GLY A 264 24.07 14.90 -17.46
CA GLY A 264 25.01 15.75 -16.74
C GLY A 264 24.48 16.36 -15.46
N VAL A 265 23.39 15.80 -14.88
CA VAL A 265 22.84 16.28 -13.63
C VAL A 265 23.43 15.49 -12.48
N GLU A 266 24.12 16.18 -11.55
CA GLU A 266 24.53 15.58 -10.29
C GLU A 266 23.33 15.42 -9.36
N HIS A 267 23.19 14.22 -8.80
CA HIS A 267 22.16 13.90 -7.80
C HIS A 267 22.75 13.07 -6.67
N GLY A 268 22.05 13.08 -5.54
CA GLY A 268 22.43 12.30 -4.36
C GLY A 268 22.31 10.79 -4.60
N ALA A 269 22.94 10.01 -3.72
CA ALA A 269 22.82 8.56 -3.74
C ALA A 269 21.36 8.14 -3.60
N ALA A 270 20.91 7.20 -4.43
CA ALA A 270 19.56 6.67 -4.40
C ALA A 270 19.26 6.04 -3.03
N LYS A 271 18.31 6.61 -2.29
CA LYS A 271 17.79 6.05 -1.03
C LYS A 271 16.48 5.34 -1.31
N VAL A 272 16.55 4.09 -1.75
CA VAL A 272 15.35 3.28 -1.98
C VAL A 272 15.09 2.45 -0.73
N PRO A 273 13.96 2.65 -0.06
CA PRO A 273 13.63 1.84 1.11
C PRO A 273 13.35 0.39 0.68
N VAL A 274 14.04 -0.56 1.30
CA VAL A 274 13.75 -1.97 1.11
C VAL A 274 12.32 -2.27 1.61
N PRO A 275 11.46 -2.88 0.81
CA PRO A 275 10.08 -3.17 1.21
C PRO A 275 10.05 -4.41 2.13
N VAL A 276 10.49 -4.25 3.39
CA VAL A 276 10.60 -5.34 4.36
C VAL A 276 9.29 -6.13 4.48
N PHE A 277 8.13 -5.46 4.43
CA PHE A 277 6.83 -6.14 4.50
C PHE A 277 6.59 -7.11 3.33
N ALA A 278 7.12 -6.81 2.14
CA ALA A 278 7.00 -7.67 0.97
C ALA A 278 7.96 -8.88 1.07
N LEU A 279 9.14 -8.70 1.68
CA LEU A 279 10.04 -9.82 2.00
C LEU A 279 9.42 -10.76 3.05
N VAL A 280 8.80 -10.19 4.08
CA VAL A 280 8.06 -10.97 5.09
C VAL A 280 6.89 -11.71 4.48
N PHE A 281 6.11 -11.06 3.59
CA PHE A 281 5.05 -11.71 2.82
C PHE A 281 5.58 -12.93 2.06
N LEU A 282 6.67 -12.78 1.29
CA LEU A 282 7.26 -13.88 0.54
C LEU A 282 7.75 -15.01 1.48
N GLY A 283 8.40 -14.65 2.60
CA GLY A 283 8.81 -15.62 3.62
C GLY A 283 7.63 -16.40 4.20
N LEU A 284 6.50 -15.71 4.45
CA LEU A 284 5.28 -16.36 4.94
C LEU A 284 4.60 -17.24 3.86
N CYS A 285 4.68 -16.88 2.57
CA CYS A 285 4.26 -17.77 1.46
C CYS A 285 5.08 -19.07 1.45
N ILE A 286 6.40 -18.97 1.66
CA ILE A 286 7.29 -20.14 1.74
C ILE A 286 6.90 -20.98 2.95
N VAL A 287 6.76 -20.39 4.14
CA VAL A 287 6.34 -21.09 5.36
C VAL A 287 4.99 -21.78 5.16
N ASN A 288 4.01 -21.11 4.57
CA ASN A 288 2.69 -21.68 4.28
C ASN A 288 2.80 -22.88 3.34
N SER A 289 3.58 -22.77 2.27
CA SER A 289 3.77 -23.84 1.30
C SER A 289 4.46 -25.07 1.91
N LEU A 290 5.50 -24.87 2.72
CA LEU A 290 6.21 -25.95 3.40
C LEU A 290 5.35 -26.61 4.48
N ALA A 291 4.63 -25.82 5.29
CA ALA A 291 3.79 -26.34 6.38
C ALA A 291 2.61 -27.16 5.83
N THR A 292 2.01 -26.72 4.71
CA THR A 292 0.91 -27.45 4.08
C THR A 292 1.37 -28.73 3.35
N ALA A 293 2.63 -28.77 2.90
CA ALA A 293 3.23 -29.96 2.31
C ALA A 293 3.63 -31.03 3.34
N ALA A 294 3.66 -30.69 4.65
CA ALA A 294 4.04 -31.59 5.74
C ALA A 294 2.83 -31.91 6.63
N PRO A 295 2.09 -33.03 6.41
CA PRO A 295 0.86 -33.35 7.13
C PRO A 295 1.02 -33.35 8.65
N ALA A 296 2.18 -33.74 9.19
CA ALA A 296 2.48 -33.76 10.60
C ALA A 296 2.48 -32.37 11.26
N LEU A 297 2.72 -31.30 10.50
CA LEU A 297 2.76 -29.92 11.01
C LEU A 297 1.37 -29.25 10.96
N VAL A 298 0.43 -29.75 10.17
CA VAL A 298 -0.89 -29.14 9.97
C VAL A 298 -1.67 -28.92 11.28
N PRO A 299 -1.72 -29.88 12.23
CA PRO A 299 -2.46 -29.69 13.47
C PRO A 299 -1.92 -28.56 14.35
N LEU A 300 -0.61 -28.34 14.35
CA LEU A 300 0.05 -27.28 15.12
C LEU A 300 -0.01 -25.93 14.38
N TYR A 301 0.21 -25.96 13.07
CA TYR A 301 0.24 -24.77 12.22
C TYR A 301 -1.15 -24.18 11.95
N GLY A 302 -2.18 -25.01 11.81
CA GLY A 302 -3.53 -24.61 11.43
C GLY A 302 -4.15 -23.54 12.32
N PRO A 303 -4.21 -23.73 13.66
CA PRO A 303 -4.77 -22.74 14.56
C PRO A 303 -4.00 -21.42 14.56
N ALA A 304 -2.66 -21.46 14.54
CA ALA A 304 -1.82 -20.29 14.46
C ALA A 304 -2.04 -19.51 13.13
N LYS A 305 -2.09 -20.22 12.01
CA LYS A 305 -2.42 -19.65 10.71
C LYS A 305 -3.79 -18.97 10.74
N ALA A 306 -4.82 -19.62 11.24
CA ALA A 306 -6.17 -19.07 11.29
C ALA A 306 -6.21 -17.76 12.09
N ALA A 307 -5.58 -17.69 13.26
CA ALA A 307 -5.51 -16.49 14.08
C ALA A 307 -4.77 -15.35 13.36
N LEU A 308 -3.63 -15.63 12.72
CA LEU A 308 -2.85 -14.62 12.00
C LEU A 308 -3.57 -14.13 10.73
N VAL A 309 -4.27 -15.00 10.02
CA VAL A 309 -5.10 -14.65 8.87
C VAL A 309 -6.28 -13.76 9.29
N GLU A 310 -6.92 -14.06 10.41
CA GLU A 310 -7.98 -13.22 10.97
C GLU A 310 -7.44 -11.85 11.40
N ALA A 311 -6.28 -11.81 12.07
CA ALA A 311 -5.60 -10.56 12.41
C ALA A 311 -5.23 -9.74 11.16
N SER A 312 -4.81 -10.39 10.06
CA SER A 312 -4.60 -9.73 8.77
C SER A 312 -5.87 -9.10 8.24
N THR A 313 -6.98 -9.84 8.24
CA THR A 313 -8.29 -9.35 7.74
C THR A 313 -8.75 -8.11 8.48
N TRP A 314 -8.74 -8.14 9.82
CA TRP A 314 -9.07 -6.99 10.65
C TRP A 314 -8.09 -5.84 10.46
N GLY A 315 -6.78 -6.14 10.40
CA GLY A 315 -5.76 -5.14 10.13
C GLY A 315 -5.98 -4.41 8.80
N LEU A 316 -6.37 -5.12 7.75
CA LEU A 316 -6.70 -4.54 6.45
C LEU A 316 -7.97 -3.69 6.50
N LEU A 317 -9.04 -4.17 7.13
CA LEU A 317 -10.30 -3.42 7.29
C LEU A 317 -10.07 -2.09 8.02
N ILE A 318 -9.32 -2.13 9.15
CA ILE A 318 -8.97 -0.95 9.93
C ILE A 318 -8.11 0.01 9.10
N ALA A 319 -7.13 -0.51 8.36
CA ALA A 319 -6.25 0.31 7.53
C ALA A 319 -6.98 0.96 6.36
N ILE A 320 -7.93 0.26 5.72
CA ILE A 320 -8.75 0.79 4.62
C ILE A 320 -9.74 1.84 5.17
N GLY A 321 -10.34 1.59 6.34
CA GLY A 321 -11.16 2.59 7.03
C GLY A 321 -10.37 3.86 7.35
N ALA A 322 -9.13 3.71 7.87
CA ALA A 322 -8.22 4.84 8.12
C ALA A 322 -7.85 5.58 6.83
N LEU A 323 -7.63 4.85 5.73
CA LEU A 323 -7.36 5.43 4.42
C LEU A 323 -8.53 6.31 3.95
N GLY A 324 -9.76 5.81 4.05
CA GLY A 324 -10.97 6.59 3.76
C GLY A 324 -11.06 7.85 4.61
N LEU A 325 -10.87 7.72 5.94
CA LEU A 325 -10.85 8.84 6.89
C LEU A 325 -9.79 9.91 6.53
N GLY A 326 -8.64 9.50 6.00
CA GLY A 326 -7.56 10.39 5.57
C GLY A 326 -7.76 10.98 4.17
N THR A 327 -8.73 10.53 3.39
CA THR A 327 -8.93 10.95 2.00
C THR A 327 -9.77 12.22 1.94
N SER A 328 -9.16 13.36 1.55
CA SER A 328 -9.85 14.64 1.35
C SER A 328 -10.14 14.89 -0.12
N VAL A 329 -11.42 14.84 -0.50
CA VAL A 329 -11.87 15.14 -1.87
C VAL A 329 -11.60 16.60 -2.25
N THR A 330 -11.66 17.52 -1.28
CA THR A 330 -11.44 18.96 -1.52
C THR A 330 -9.98 19.31 -1.79
N ALA A 331 -9.03 18.52 -1.27
CA ALA A 331 -7.60 18.74 -1.52
C ALA A 331 -7.24 18.53 -3.01
N VAL A 332 -7.92 17.60 -3.68
CA VAL A 332 -7.70 17.30 -5.10
C VAL A 332 -8.18 18.44 -6.00
N ALA A 333 -9.26 19.14 -5.63
CA ALA A 333 -9.87 20.18 -6.45
C ALA A 333 -9.03 21.49 -6.57
N ARG A 334 -8.03 21.67 -5.71
CA ARG A 334 -7.16 22.89 -5.70
C ARG A 334 -5.91 22.76 -6.55
N LEU A 335 -5.75 21.64 -7.27
CA LEU A 335 -4.53 21.29 -7.97
C LEU A 335 -4.51 21.89 -9.39
N GLY A 336 -3.34 22.34 -9.83
CA GLY A 336 -3.18 22.88 -11.17
C GLY A 336 -3.55 21.84 -12.26
N TRP A 337 -4.41 22.21 -13.20
CA TRP A 337 -4.97 21.29 -14.20
C TRP A 337 -3.91 20.51 -15.00
N ARG A 338 -2.74 21.11 -15.28
CA ARG A 338 -1.65 20.46 -16.03
C ARG A 338 -1.04 19.29 -15.27
N HIS A 339 -0.86 19.45 -13.96
CA HIS A 339 -0.37 18.39 -13.07
C HIS A 339 -1.37 17.24 -12.96
N VAL A 340 -2.67 17.58 -12.79
CA VAL A 340 -3.75 16.60 -12.79
C VAL A 340 -3.80 15.86 -14.12
N ALA A 341 -3.73 16.55 -15.25
CA ALA A 341 -3.75 15.96 -16.58
C ALA A 341 -2.60 14.98 -16.79
N THR A 342 -1.37 15.33 -16.35
CA THR A 342 -0.20 14.45 -16.50
C THR A 342 -0.40 13.16 -15.71
N VAL A 343 -0.78 13.22 -14.42
CA VAL A 343 -0.95 12.04 -13.58
C VAL A 343 -2.13 11.18 -14.06
N THR A 344 -3.24 11.81 -14.46
CA THR A 344 -4.41 11.10 -15.00
C THR A 344 -4.10 10.42 -16.33
N ALA A 345 -3.40 11.09 -17.23
CA ALA A 345 -2.98 10.51 -18.51
C ALA A 345 -1.99 9.33 -18.33
N THR A 346 -1.08 9.44 -17.35
CA THR A 346 -0.17 8.35 -17.00
C THR A 346 -0.94 7.15 -16.39
N THR A 347 -1.97 7.44 -15.58
CA THR A 347 -2.89 6.40 -15.04
C THR A 347 -3.71 5.74 -16.15
N ALA A 348 -4.19 6.52 -17.13
CA ALA A 348 -4.87 5.97 -18.30
C ALA A 348 -3.93 5.10 -19.15
N ALA A 349 -2.67 5.49 -19.30
CA ALA A 349 -1.68 4.71 -20.06
C ALA A 349 -1.48 3.31 -19.45
N ILE A 350 -1.26 3.19 -18.14
CA ILE A 350 -1.10 1.85 -17.50
C ILE A 350 -2.38 1.02 -17.63
N LEU A 351 -3.55 1.64 -17.48
CA LEU A 351 -4.83 0.96 -17.63
C LEU A 351 -5.00 0.43 -19.06
N ILE A 352 -4.79 1.25 -20.07
CA ILE A 352 -4.95 0.88 -21.49
C ILE A 352 -3.96 -0.22 -21.88
N VAL A 353 -2.68 -0.07 -21.54
CA VAL A 353 -1.64 -1.05 -21.89
C VAL A 353 -1.89 -2.38 -21.23
N THR A 354 -2.23 -2.35 -19.92
CA THR A 354 -2.51 -3.59 -19.19
C THR A 354 -3.77 -4.28 -19.71
N THR A 355 -4.87 -3.52 -19.86
CA THR A 355 -6.14 -4.09 -20.35
C THR A 355 -5.99 -4.62 -21.78
N GLY A 356 -5.35 -3.86 -22.66
CA GLY A 356 -5.07 -4.29 -24.03
C GLY A 356 -4.20 -5.56 -24.08
N GLY A 357 -3.17 -5.63 -23.23
CA GLY A 357 -2.33 -6.83 -23.11
C GLY A 357 -3.10 -8.04 -22.59
N LEU A 358 -3.98 -7.86 -21.61
CA LEU A 358 -4.81 -8.96 -21.08
C LEU A 358 -5.81 -9.48 -22.10
N LEU A 359 -6.41 -8.60 -22.93
CA LEU A 359 -7.30 -8.98 -24.02
C LEU A 359 -6.59 -9.75 -25.15
N LEU A 360 -5.25 -9.63 -25.26
CA LEU A 360 -4.44 -10.36 -26.25
C LEU A 360 -3.94 -11.71 -25.70
N ILE A 361 -3.84 -11.88 -24.41
CA ILE A 361 -3.27 -13.08 -23.77
C ILE A 361 -4.39 -14.03 -23.27
N GLY A 362 -5.56 -13.49 -22.92
CA GLY A 362 -6.76 -14.24 -22.51
C GLY A 362 -7.63 -14.56 -23.67
#